data_2009b39b3f06c9dc42c27e4c8d7d7068
#
_entry.id   2009b39b3f06c9dc42c27e4c8d7d7068
#
_cell.length_a   1.000
_cell.length_b   1.000
_cell.length_c   1.000
_cell.angle_alpha   90.00
_cell.angle_beta   90.00
_cell.angle_gamma   90.00
#
_symmetry.space_group_name_H-M   'P 1'
#
loop_
_entity.id
_entity.type
_entity.pdbx_description
1 polymer ?
#
loop_
_entity_poly.entity_id
_entity_poly.type
_entity_poly.pdbx_seq_one_letter_code
_entity_poly.pdbx_strand_id
1 'polypeptide(L)'
;IKYLLTLIFCISSFSAAMAVDVTLTVDEGFVRPSGMDAAERNLAKVLTEINRAQSSHDIVSVKNLQMTEFAKKSLARLWAVTPFYVDDEDVVERCWPFANGTMTVYHIPLIITPEGEDFGTNTYQDAVVEFNSRGVITDFRFAMDSQTGMSMDRCGSKSVVSQEREMIVMRYVEQFRTAYNQKDLGTIGKFFADDARIITGNVIMKKMNGMDENEKAQFMVKYTEQTKTQYMANLRRAFARNKWIDVQFKQIGPDGFPSGGCREGISMSKDGKFYGVRLQQSWKSSTYSDEGYLFLMWEFFDDGREPVVHVRAWQPMYVGKEKQEPNLDIMSLSGLGAGIIRE
;
A
#
# COMPACT_ATOMS: atom_id res chain seq x y z
N ILE A 1 -24.38 -23.78 -63.88
CA ILE A 1 -23.41 -23.14 -62.93
C ILE A 1 -24.22 -22.57 -61.79
N LYS A 2 -24.27 -23.31 -60.67
CA LYS A 2 -24.94 -22.89 -59.43
C LYS A 2 -23.88 -22.26 -58.51
N TYR A 3 -24.04 -20.98 -58.22
CA TYR A 3 -23.24 -20.30 -57.18
C TYR A 3 -23.86 -20.57 -55.80
N LEU A 4 -23.17 -21.32 -54.99
CA LEU A 4 -23.47 -21.51 -53.57
C LEU A 4 -22.87 -20.35 -52.80
N LEU A 5 -23.70 -19.40 -52.36
CA LEU A 5 -23.29 -18.33 -51.44
C LEU A 5 -23.25 -18.93 -50.03
N THR A 6 -22.06 -19.18 -49.53
CA THR A 6 -21.84 -19.54 -48.11
C THR A 6 -21.83 -18.27 -47.29
N LEU A 7 -22.92 -18.00 -46.59
CA LEU A 7 -23.04 -16.93 -45.62
C LEU A 7 -22.27 -17.35 -44.36
N ILE A 8 -21.07 -16.85 -44.17
CA ILE A 8 -20.32 -17.02 -42.91
C ILE A 8 -20.95 -16.08 -41.88
N PHE A 9 -21.76 -16.65 -41.00
CA PHE A 9 -22.24 -15.98 -39.79
C PHE A 9 -21.05 -15.91 -38.83
N CYS A 10 -20.36 -14.79 -38.78
CA CYS A 10 -19.49 -14.46 -37.66
C CYS A 10 -20.37 -14.23 -36.44
N ILE A 11 -20.54 -15.28 -35.62
CA ILE A 11 -21.07 -15.15 -34.27
C ILE A 11 -19.93 -14.51 -33.46
N SER A 12 -19.93 -13.19 -33.41
CA SER A 12 -19.21 -12.46 -32.36
C SER A 12 -19.86 -12.84 -31.04
N SER A 13 -19.24 -13.73 -30.31
CA SER A 13 -19.57 -14.00 -28.92
C SER A 13 -19.34 -12.69 -28.16
N PHE A 14 -20.37 -11.87 -28.03
CA PHE A 14 -20.39 -10.84 -27.01
C PHE A 14 -20.38 -11.58 -25.67
N SER A 15 -19.23 -11.77 -25.07
CA SER A 15 -19.15 -12.03 -23.62
C SER A 15 -19.74 -10.78 -22.97
N ALA A 16 -20.99 -10.86 -22.53
CA ALA A 16 -21.57 -9.84 -21.69
C ALA A 16 -20.67 -9.77 -20.45
N ALA A 17 -20.06 -8.62 -20.20
CA ALA A 17 -19.33 -8.42 -18.97
C ALA A 17 -20.28 -8.69 -17.81
N MET A 18 -19.87 -9.56 -16.87
CA MET A 18 -20.67 -9.88 -15.70
C MET A 18 -20.89 -8.62 -14.87
N ALA A 19 -22.16 -8.32 -14.58
CA ALA A 19 -22.50 -7.31 -13.59
C ALA A 19 -22.07 -7.83 -12.22
N VAL A 20 -21.46 -6.98 -11.40
CA VAL A 20 -21.04 -7.32 -10.04
C VAL A 20 -22.02 -6.66 -9.08
N ASP A 21 -22.64 -7.46 -8.22
CA ASP A 21 -23.40 -6.98 -7.08
C ASP A 21 -22.49 -6.84 -5.86
N VAL A 22 -22.77 -5.83 -5.02
CA VAL A 22 -21.98 -5.57 -3.81
C VAL A 22 -22.89 -5.42 -2.62
N THR A 23 -22.61 -6.19 -1.59
CA THR A 23 -23.24 -6.09 -0.27
C THR A 23 -22.18 -5.73 0.77
N LEU A 24 -22.35 -4.63 1.47
CA LEU A 24 -21.47 -4.21 2.55
C LEU A 24 -22.10 -4.53 3.91
N THR A 25 -21.30 -5.07 4.81
CA THR A 25 -21.70 -5.39 6.17
C THR A 25 -20.93 -4.54 7.18
N VAL A 26 -21.47 -4.32 8.35
CA VAL A 26 -20.79 -3.71 9.50
C VAL A 26 -20.81 -4.66 10.67
N ASP A 27 -19.80 -4.58 11.53
CA ASP A 27 -19.73 -5.41 12.73
C ASP A 27 -20.84 -5.10 13.73
N GLU A 28 -21.12 -6.09 14.56
CA GLU A 28 -22.01 -5.95 15.70
C GLU A 28 -21.49 -4.81 16.62
N GLY A 29 -22.38 -3.88 16.96
CA GLY A 29 -22.06 -2.69 17.75
C GLY A 29 -21.74 -1.43 16.94
N PHE A 30 -21.57 -1.54 15.63
CA PHE A 30 -21.43 -0.37 14.75
C PHE A 30 -22.77 0.01 14.12
N VAL A 31 -23.01 1.31 13.99
CA VAL A 31 -24.18 1.82 13.28
C VAL A 31 -23.91 1.83 11.78
N ARG A 32 -24.83 1.27 10.98
CA ARG A 32 -24.74 1.32 9.50
C ARG A 32 -24.71 2.78 9.04
N PRO A 33 -23.65 3.24 8.33
CA PRO A 33 -23.55 4.61 7.85
C PRO A 33 -24.66 4.94 6.83
N SER A 34 -25.16 6.17 6.84
CA SER A 34 -26.21 6.62 5.91
C SER A 34 -25.81 6.59 4.45
N GLY A 35 -24.50 6.70 4.15
CA GLY A 35 -23.95 6.63 2.80
C GLY A 35 -23.65 5.22 2.29
N MET A 36 -23.84 4.18 3.10
CA MET A 36 -23.39 2.82 2.79
C MET A 36 -24.14 2.22 1.58
N ASP A 37 -25.44 2.44 1.44
CA ASP A 37 -26.20 1.99 0.27
C ASP A 37 -25.73 2.66 -1.03
N ALA A 38 -25.25 3.91 -0.93
CA ALA A 38 -24.65 4.60 -2.06
C ALA A 38 -23.23 4.05 -2.37
N ALA A 39 -22.48 3.69 -1.32
CA ALA A 39 -21.17 3.07 -1.46
C ALA A 39 -21.27 1.70 -2.18
N GLU A 40 -22.21 0.84 -1.77
CA GLU A 40 -22.51 -0.44 -2.45
C GLU A 40 -22.78 -0.23 -3.94
N ARG A 41 -23.73 0.64 -4.28
CA ARG A 41 -24.07 0.92 -5.68
C ARG A 41 -22.88 1.51 -6.48
N ASN A 42 -22.07 2.35 -5.87
CA ASN A 42 -20.94 2.96 -6.55
C ASN A 42 -19.80 1.96 -6.74
N LEU A 43 -19.55 1.11 -5.76
CA LEU A 43 -18.57 0.05 -5.86
C LEU A 43 -18.98 -0.98 -6.92
N ALA A 44 -20.23 -1.44 -6.91
CA ALA A 44 -20.77 -2.34 -7.91
C ALA A 44 -20.56 -1.82 -9.34
N LYS A 45 -20.82 -0.53 -9.59
CA LYS A 45 -20.58 0.11 -10.90
C LYS A 45 -19.10 0.12 -11.28
N VAL A 46 -18.20 0.36 -10.31
CA VAL A 46 -16.75 0.37 -10.58
C VAL A 46 -16.28 -1.04 -10.92
N LEU A 47 -16.65 -2.06 -10.14
CA LEU A 47 -16.26 -3.43 -10.39
C LEU A 47 -16.83 -3.97 -11.71
N THR A 48 -18.10 -3.67 -12.01
CA THR A 48 -18.71 -3.98 -13.33
C THR A 48 -17.96 -3.33 -14.49
N GLU A 49 -17.55 -2.06 -14.36
CA GLU A 49 -16.78 -1.37 -15.39
C GLU A 49 -15.37 -1.95 -15.56
N ILE A 50 -14.74 -2.36 -14.46
CA ILE A 50 -13.45 -3.08 -14.48
C ILE A 50 -13.61 -4.39 -15.28
N ASN A 51 -14.63 -5.20 -14.98
CA ASN A 51 -14.90 -6.44 -15.69
C ASN A 51 -15.21 -6.20 -17.19
N ARG A 52 -15.97 -5.14 -17.49
CA ARG A 52 -16.22 -4.74 -18.88
C ARG A 52 -14.92 -4.41 -19.63
N ALA A 53 -14.08 -3.59 -19.02
CA ALA A 53 -12.82 -3.17 -19.63
C ALA A 53 -11.89 -4.36 -19.86
N GLN A 54 -11.78 -5.26 -18.89
CA GLN A 54 -10.98 -6.48 -19.02
C GLN A 54 -11.51 -7.41 -20.13
N SER A 55 -12.82 -7.68 -20.17
CA SER A 55 -13.42 -8.56 -21.16
C SER A 55 -13.33 -8.00 -22.60
N SER A 56 -13.34 -6.68 -22.76
CA SER A 56 -13.21 -6.02 -24.05
C SER A 56 -11.77 -5.62 -24.42
N HIS A 57 -10.79 -5.92 -23.57
CA HIS A 57 -9.39 -5.50 -23.72
C HIS A 57 -9.26 -3.98 -23.97
N ASP A 58 -10.05 -3.20 -23.21
CA ASP A 58 -10.17 -1.75 -23.35
C ASP A 58 -9.68 -1.07 -22.04
N ILE A 59 -9.69 0.24 -22.00
CA ILE A 59 -9.39 1.02 -20.80
C ILE A 59 -10.63 1.11 -19.89
N VAL A 60 -10.40 1.19 -18.57
CA VAL A 60 -11.49 1.46 -17.61
C VAL A 60 -12.03 2.87 -17.81
N SER A 61 -13.33 2.99 -18.07
CA SER A 61 -14.00 4.26 -18.29
C SER A 61 -14.44 4.88 -16.95
N VAL A 62 -13.61 5.74 -16.39
CA VAL A 62 -13.88 6.39 -15.09
C VAL A 62 -14.82 7.61 -15.16
N LYS A 63 -15.21 8.04 -16.36
CA LYS A 63 -15.92 9.30 -16.59
C LYS A 63 -17.26 9.41 -15.84
N ASN A 64 -18.04 8.33 -15.85
CA ASN A 64 -19.38 8.29 -15.27
C ASN A 64 -19.43 7.64 -13.87
N LEU A 65 -18.28 7.30 -13.30
CA LEU A 65 -18.19 6.69 -11.99
C LEU A 65 -18.25 7.76 -10.89
N GLN A 66 -18.94 7.45 -9.79
CA GLN A 66 -19.06 8.31 -8.62
C GLN A 66 -17.79 8.24 -7.78
N MET A 67 -16.74 8.84 -8.27
CA MET A 67 -15.39 8.86 -7.71
C MET A 67 -14.85 10.28 -7.70
N THR A 68 -13.98 10.59 -6.73
CA THR A 68 -13.19 11.83 -6.78
C THR A 68 -12.17 11.77 -7.93
N GLU A 69 -11.68 12.93 -8.37
CA GLU A 69 -10.64 12.96 -9.41
C GLU A 69 -9.35 12.25 -8.99
N PHE A 70 -9.04 12.23 -7.69
CA PHE A 70 -7.93 11.46 -7.15
C PHE A 70 -8.16 9.96 -7.34
N ALA A 71 -9.31 9.43 -6.91
CA ALA A 71 -9.65 8.01 -7.04
C ALA A 71 -9.73 7.56 -8.51
N LYS A 72 -10.27 8.39 -9.41
CA LYS A 72 -10.29 8.12 -10.85
C LYS A 72 -8.89 7.96 -11.43
N LYS A 73 -7.97 8.87 -11.05
CA LYS A 73 -6.58 8.81 -11.48
C LYS A 73 -5.86 7.60 -10.89
N SER A 74 -6.12 7.26 -9.63
CA SER A 74 -5.54 6.09 -8.98
C SER A 74 -5.96 4.81 -9.73
N LEU A 75 -7.26 4.61 -9.92
CA LEU A 75 -7.78 3.44 -10.65
C LEU A 75 -7.21 3.35 -12.09
N ALA A 76 -7.22 4.44 -12.84
CA ALA A 76 -6.68 4.46 -14.20
C ALA A 76 -5.19 4.13 -14.26
N ARG A 77 -4.41 4.58 -13.29
CA ARG A 77 -2.97 4.26 -13.20
C ARG A 77 -2.71 2.80 -12.81
N LEU A 78 -3.48 2.27 -11.86
CA LEU A 78 -3.37 0.85 -11.51
C LEU A 78 -3.69 -0.02 -12.71
N TRP A 79 -4.77 0.29 -13.42
CA TRP A 79 -5.18 -0.41 -14.63
C TRP A 79 -4.11 -0.37 -15.74
N ALA A 80 -3.48 0.78 -15.95
CA ALA A 80 -2.45 0.95 -16.99
C ALA A 80 -1.16 0.15 -16.70
N VAL A 81 -0.90 -0.16 -15.44
CA VAL A 81 0.27 -0.97 -15.04
C VAL A 81 -0.03 -2.46 -15.16
N THR A 82 -1.21 -2.88 -14.71
CA THR A 82 -1.62 -4.29 -14.70
C THR A 82 -3.14 -4.35 -14.77
N PRO A 83 -3.73 -4.85 -15.85
CA PRO A 83 -5.16 -5.11 -15.91
C PRO A 83 -5.59 -6.12 -14.85
N PHE A 84 -6.79 -5.96 -14.33
CA PHE A 84 -7.36 -6.84 -13.31
C PHE A 84 -8.89 -6.93 -13.46
N TYR A 85 -9.50 -7.89 -12.78
CA TYR A 85 -10.95 -8.08 -12.80
C TYR A 85 -11.41 -8.75 -11.50
N VAL A 86 -12.72 -8.78 -11.27
CA VAL A 86 -13.38 -9.50 -10.18
C VAL A 86 -14.05 -10.74 -10.77
N ASP A 87 -13.75 -11.90 -10.22
CA ASP A 87 -14.28 -13.20 -10.68
C ASP A 87 -15.65 -13.50 -10.07
N ASP A 88 -15.97 -12.88 -8.94
CA ASP A 88 -17.23 -13.08 -8.22
C ASP A 88 -18.34 -12.16 -8.78
N GLU A 89 -19.54 -12.73 -8.97
CA GLU A 89 -20.75 -11.97 -9.29
C GLU A 89 -21.29 -11.21 -8.10
N ASP A 90 -21.14 -11.78 -6.89
CA ASP A 90 -21.57 -11.22 -5.61
C ASP A 90 -20.37 -10.97 -4.70
N VAL A 91 -20.02 -9.72 -4.48
CA VAL A 91 -18.97 -9.30 -3.56
C VAL A 91 -19.61 -8.91 -2.23
N VAL A 92 -19.38 -9.73 -1.20
CA VAL A 92 -19.89 -9.48 0.17
C VAL A 92 -18.72 -9.15 1.07
N GLU A 93 -18.59 -7.87 1.44
CA GLU A 93 -17.43 -7.40 2.19
C GLU A 93 -17.81 -6.58 3.41
N ARG A 94 -16.86 -6.52 4.35
CA ARG A 94 -16.97 -5.73 5.55
C ARG A 94 -16.61 -4.27 5.28
N CYS A 95 -17.50 -3.38 5.72
CA CYS A 95 -17.29 -1.94 5.70
C CYS A 95 -16.89 -1.45 7.10
N TRP A 96 -15.81 -0.69 7.16
CA TRP A 96 -15.31 -0.05 8.37
C TRP A 96 -15.73 1.41 8.40
N PRO A 97 -16.73 1.79 9.25
CA PRO A 97 -17.12 3.18 9.41
C PRO A 97 -16.18 3.91 10.36
N PHE A 98 -15.87 5.17 10.05
CA PHE A 98 -15.08 6.07 10.89
C PHE A 98 -15.96 7.14 11.53
N ALA A 99 -15.48 7.72 12.64
CA ALA A 99 -16.20 8.75 13.38
C ALA A 99 -16.56 10.00 12.55
N ASN A 100 -15.75 10.33 11.55
CA ASN A 100 -15.99 11.43 10.61
C ASN A 100 -17.00 11.10 9.50
N GLY A 101 -17.58 9.89 9.52
CA GLY A 101 -18.56 9.42 8.55
C GLY A 101 -17.95 8.86 7.25
N THR A 102 -16.63 8.82 7.11
CA THR A 102 -15.97 8.10 6.00
C THR A 102 -16.06 6.59 6.21
N MET A 103 -15.85 5.83 5.16
CA MET A 103 -15.93 4.36 5.18
C MET A 103 -14.78 3.77 4.38
N THR A 104 -14.29 2.62 4.81
CA THR A 104 -13.29 1.83 4.07
C THR A 104 -13.75 0.40 3.94
N VAL A 105 -13.59 -0.17 2.75
CA VAL A 105 -13.82 -1.59 2.46
C VAL A 105 -12.49 -2.20 2.09
N TYR A 106 -12.11 -3.27 2.79
CA TYR A 106 -10.94 -4.10 2.51
C TYR A 106 -11.37 -5.39 1.79
N HIS A 107 -10.39 -6.12 1.30
CA HIS A 107 -10.55 -7.47 0.74
C HIS A 107 -11.40 -7.59 -0.51
N ILE A 108 -11.57 -6.53 -1.29
CA ILE A 108 -12.20 -6.69 -2.59
C ILE A 108 -11.28 -7.56 -3.45
N PRO A 109 -11.66 -8.82 -3.73
CA PRO A 109 -10.78 -9.77 -4.40
C PRO A 109 -10.62 -9.40 -5.87
N LEU A 110 -9.39 -9.22 -6.32
CA LEU A 110 -9.05 -8.97 -7.71
C LEU A 110 -8.16 -10.07 -8.24
N ILE A 111 -8.38 -10.45 -9.48
CA ILE A 111 -7.49 -11.31 -10.25
C ILE A 111 -6.65 -10.41 -11.15
N ILE A 112 -5.33 -10.48 -10.98
CA ILE A 112 -4.37 -9.77 -11.82
C ILE A 112 -3.96 -10.69 -12.96
N THR A 113 -4.03 -10.17 -14.19
CA THR A 113 -3.55 -10.86 -15.39
C THR A 113 -2.36 -10.11 -15.97
N PRO A 114 -1.13 -10.31 -15.47
CA PRO A 114 0.04 -9.73 -16.09
C PRO A 114 0.25 -10.34 -17.47
N GLU A 115 0.65 -9.52 -18.45
CA GLU A 115 0.95 -9.99 -19.81
C GLU A 115 2.10 -11.00 -19.76
N GLY A 116 1.87 -12.20 -20.26
CA GLY A 116 2.91 -13.21 -20.50
C GLY A 116 3.32 -14.07 -19.30
N GLU A 117 2.60 -14.01 -18.18
CA GLU A 117 2.83 -14.89 -17.03
C GLU A 117 1.69 -15.90 -16.84
N ASP A 118 2.07 -17.13 -16.49
CA ASP A 118 1.09 -18.14 -16.07
C ASP A 118 0.48 -17.76 -14.70
N PHE A 119 -0.77 -18.16 -14.46
CA PHE A 119 -1.45 -17.98 -13.19
C PHE A 119 -0.66 -18.64 -12.05
N GLY A 120 -0.04 -17.82 -11.20
CA GLY A 120 0.74 -18.24 -10.05
C GLY A 120 0.21 -17.61 -8.75
N THR A 121 1.00 -17.70 -7.67
CA THR A 121 0.66 -17.15 -6.35
C THR A 121 0.45 -15.64 -6.33
N ASN A 122 0.91 -14.92 -7.35
CA ASN A 122 0.75 -13.47 -7.49
C ASN A 122 -0.49 -13.06 -8.32
N THR A 123 -1.36 -14.02 -8.64
CA THR A 123 -2.58 -13.78 -9.43
C THR A 123 -3.65 -13.04 -8.63
N TYR A 124 -3.68 -13.21 -7.31
CA TYR A 124 -4.67 -12.59 -6.44
C TYR A 124 -4.12 -11.34 -5.77
N GLN A 125 -4.93 -10.28 -5.80
CA GLN A 125 -4.63 -9.02 -5.15
C GLN A 125 -5.90 -8.43 -4.55
N ASP A 126 -5.88 -8.12 -3.27
CA ASP A 126 -7.00 -7.42 -2.65
C ASP A 126 -6.95 -5.92 -2.99
N ALA A 127 -8.10 -5.33 -3.26
CA ALA A 127 -8.25 -3.89 -3.31
C ALA A 127 -8.82 -3.34 -2.00
N VAL A 128 -8.47 -2.09 -1.73
CA VAL A 128 -9.04 -1.26 -0.66
C VAL A 128 -9.73 -0.08 -1.31
N VAL A 129 -10.97 0.15 -0.92
CA VAL A 129 -11.77 1.27 -1.44
C VAL A 129 -12.27 2.13 -0.28
N GLU A 130 -12.01 3.43 -0.38
CA GLU A 130 -12.48 4.42 0.58
C GLU A 130 -13.62 5.24 0.04
N PHE A 131 -14.53 5.61 0.93
CA PHE A 131 -15.71 6.40 0.62
C PHE A 131 -15.85 7.58 1.58
N ASN A 132 -16.37 8.69 1.08
CA ASN A 132 -16.85 9.75 1.96
C ASN A 132 -18.23 9.38 2.56
N SER A 133 -18.74 10.22 3.46
CA SER A 133 -20.03 10.03 4.14
C SER A 133 -21.24 9.95 3.20
N ARG A 134 -21.10 10.29 1.93
CA ARG A 134 -22.16 10.18 0.90
C ARG A 134 -21.99 8.95 0.01
N GLY A 135 -21.00 8.09 0.28
CA GLY A 135 -20.73 6.90 -0.51
C GLY A 135 -20.00 7.16 -1.84
N VAL A 136 -19.44 8.36 -2.04
CA VAL A 136 -18.57 8.64 -3.20
C VAL A 136 -17.20 8.05 -2.93
N ILE A 137 -16.64 7.32 -3.88
CA ILE A 137 -15.30 6.71 -3.78
C ILE A 137 -14.25 7.81 -3.77
N THR A 138 -13.43 7.84 -2.71
CA THR A 138 -12.37 8.82 -2.51
C THR A 138 -10.98 8.27 -2.80
N ASP A 139 -10.80 6.95 -2.68
CA ASP A 139 -9.57 6.25 -3.05
C ASP A 139 -9.87 4.83 -3.52
N PHE A 140 -9.05 4.33 -4.44
CA PHE A 140 -9.02 2.94 -4.90
C PHE A 140 -7.56 2.53 -5.02
N ARG A 141 -7.12 1.53 -4.24
CA ARG A 141 -5.73 1.07 -4.21
C ARG A 141 -5.64 -0.42 -3.95
N PHE A 142 -4.50 -1.02 -4.26
CA PHE A 142 -4.22 -2.38 -3.86
C PHE A 142 -3.85 -2.44 -2.39
N ALA A 143 -4.37 -3.43 -1.68
CA ALA A 143 -3.96 -3.75 -0.32
C ALA A 143 -2.46 -4.11 -0.28
N MET A 144 -1.82 -3.86 0.83
CA MET A 144 -0.41 -4.18 1.01
C MET A 144 -0.15 -5.68 0.99
N ASP A 145 -1.06 -6.44 1.60
CA ASP A 145 -1.04 -7.90 1.71
C ASP A 145 -2.45 -8.37 2.08
N SER A 146 -2.97 -9.38 1.37
CA SER A 146 -4.28 -10.00 1.67
C SER A 146 -4.35 -10.54 3.10
N GLN A 147 -3.24 -11.01 3.66
CA GLN A 147 -3.20 -11.47 5.05
C GLN A 147 -3.30 -10.32 6.07
N THR A 148 -2.81 -9.14 5.75
CA THR A 148 -2.89 -7.98 6.64
C THR A 148 -4.32 -7.57 6.92
N GLY A 149 -5.16 -7.57 5.92
CA GLY A 149 -6.57 -7.29 6.11
C GLY A 149 -7.30 -8.37 6.92
N MET A 150 -7.06 -9.68 6.64
CA MET A 150 -7.62 -10.78 7.44
C MET A 150 -7.13 -10.75 8.89
N SER A 151 -5.93 -10.24 9.14
CA SER A 151 -5.42 -10.10 10.50
C SER A 151 -6.06 -8.95 11.25
N MET A 152 -6.46 -7.88 10.58
CA MET A 152 -7.26 -6.80 11.18
C MET A 152 -8.63 -7.29 11.65
N ASP A 153 -9.23 -8.25 10.94
CA ASP A 153 -10.47 -8.90 11.33
C ASP A 153 -10.37 -9.70 12.64
N ARG A 154 -9.21 -10.22 12.96
CA ARG A 154 -8.95 -11.01 14.17
C ARG A 154 -8.56 -10.17 15.38
N CYS A 155 -8.25 -8.91 15.18
CA CYS A 155 -7.90 -7.98 16.26
C CYS A 155 -9.14 -7.48 16.95
N GLY A 156 -9.64 -8.25 17.89
CA GLY A 156 -10.62 -7.76 18.84
C GLY A 156 -10.11 -6.47 19.49
N SER A 157 -10.76 -5.36 19.22
CA SER A 157 -10.40 -4.01 19.61
C SER A 157 -10.31 -3.85 21.14
N LYS A 158 -9.19 -3.27 21.61
CA LYS A 158 -9.14 -2.76 22.99
C LYS A 158 -9.75 -1.36 23.13
N SER A 159 -9.82 -0.59 22.04
CA SER A 159 -10.60 0.65 21.95
C SER A 159 -10.86 0.97 20.48
N VAL A 160 -12.02 1.56 20.18
CA VAL A 160 -12.39 2.00 18.83
C VAL A 160 -11.36 2.99 18.26
N VAL A 161 -10.86 3.90 19.09
CA VAL A 161 -9.90 4.94 18.68
C VAL A 161 -8.55 4.34 18.25
N SER A 162 -8.03 3.33 18.95
CA SER A 162 -6.75 2.73 18.56
C SER A 162 -6.89 1.92 17.27
N GLN A 163 -7.99 1.22 17.07
CA GLN A 163 -8.26 0.48 15.85
C GLN A 163 -8.39 1.43 14.64
N GLU A 164 -9.12 2.52 14.79
CA GLU A 164 -9.27 3.54 13.76
C GLU A 164 -7.91 4.12 13.33
N ARG A 165 -7.03 4.44 14.30
CA ARG A 165 -5.70 4.97 14.00
C ARG A 165 -4.77 3.93 13.36
N GLU A 166 -4.84 2.67 13.76
CA GLU A 166 -4.11 1.58 13.11
C GLU A 166 -4.53 1.43 11.64
N MET A 167 -5.83 1.48 11.36
CA MET A 167 -6.36 1.46 9.98
C MET A 167 -5.88 2.66 9.17
N ILE A 168 -5.83 3.85 9.77
CA ILE A 168 -5.29 5.05 9.13
C ILE A 168 -3.80 4.85 8.79
N VAL A 169 -2.99 4.32 9.71
CA VAL A 169 -1.58 4.01 9.45
C VAL A 169 -1.42 3.05 8.27
N MET A 170 -2.22 1.98 8.23
CA MET A 170 -2.18 1.01 7.12
C MET A 170 -2.57 1.67 5.80
N ARG A 171 -3.63 2.48 5.78
CA ARG A 171 -4.02 3.28 4.62
C ARG A 171 -2.84 4.10 4.07
N TYR A 172 -2.14 4.82 4.95
CA TYR A 172 -1.01 5.64 4.54
C TYR A 172 0.16 4.82 4.03
N VAL A 173 0.45 3.67 4.64
CA VAL A 173 1.50 2.75 4.15
C VAL A 173 1.18 2.27 2.73
N GLU A 174 -0.06 1.90 2.47
CA GLU A 174 -0.52 1.45 1.14
C GLU A 174 -0.48 2.59 0.11
N GLN A 175 -0.95 3.78 0.49
CA GLN A 175 -0.87 4.97 -0.37
C GLN A 175 0.59 5.36 -0.65
N PHE A 176 1.45 5.26 0.35
CA PHE A 176 2.88 5.54 0.23
C PHE A 176 3.53 4.59 -0.76
N ARG A 177 3.26 3.27 -0.66
CA ARG A 177 3.70 2.26 -1.64
C ARG A 177 3.22 2.61 -3.04
N THR A 178 1.93 2.88 -3.18
CA THR A 178 1.31 3.22 -4.47
C THR A 178 1.95 4.47 -5.09
N ALA A 179 2.21 5.50 -4.29
CA ALA A 179 2.86 6.73 -4.75
C ALA A 179 4.31 6.50 -5.23
N TYR A 180 5.05 5.59 -4.59
CA TYR A 180 6.37 5.18 -5.10
C TYR A 180 6.28 4.48 -6.44
N ASN A 181 5.39 3.51 -6.59
CA ASN A 181 5.23 2.74 -7.82
C ASN A 181 4.76 3.62 -8.97
N GLN A 182 3.96 4.65 -8.67
CA GLN A 182 3.52 5.66 -9.63
C GLN A 182 4.50 6.82 -9.82
N LYS A 183 5.61 6.86 -9.08
CA LYS A 183 6.60 7.96 -9.07
C LYS A 183 5.97 9.31 -8.73
N ASP A 184 4.94 9.31 -7.89
CA ASP A 184 4.20 10.51 -7.49
C ASP A 184 4.88 11.23 -6.33
N LEU A 185 5.86 12.09 -6.66
CA LEU A 185 6.58 12.90 -5.69
C LEU A 185 5.67 13.86 -4.91
N GLY A 186 4.59 14.33 -5.53
CA GLY A 186 3.66 15.26 -4.90
C GLY A 186 2.93 14.61 -3.72
N THR A 187 2.43 13.40 -3.91
CA THR A 187 1.78 12.61 -2.86
C THR A 187 2.79 12.18 -1.79
N ILE A 188 3.97 11.66 -2.18
CA ILE A 188 5.02 11.27 -1.22
C ILE A 188 5.42 12.45 -0.33
N GLY A 189 5.60 13.64 -0.91
CA GLY A 189 6.00 14.83 -0.15
C GLY A 189 4.97 15.28 0.89
N LYS A 190 3.68 14.98 0.69
CA LYS A 190 2.62 15.32 1.64
C LYS A 190 2.62 14.43 2.88
N PHE A 191 3.14 13.21 2.77
CA PHE A 191 3.21 12.30 3.92
C PHE A 191 4.23 12.73 4.97
N PHE A 192 5.25 13.48 4.60
CA PHE A 192 6.32 13.87 5.51
C PHE A 192 6.04 15.23 6.17
N ALA A 193 6.29 15.32 7.47
CA ALA A 193 6.44 16.59 8.17
C ALA A 193 7.59 17.40 7.55
N ASP A 194 7.56 18.73 7.68
CA ASP A 194 8.60 19.57 7.07
C ASP A 194 9.97 19.38 7.75
N ASP A 195 9.97 19.03 9.02
CA ASP A 195 11.13 18.71 9.85
C ASP A 195 11.43 17.20 9.91
N ALA A 196 10.81 16.40 9.04
CA ALA A 196 10.99 14.94 9.04
C ALA A 196 12.46 14.55 8.90
N ARG A 197 12.85 13.57 9.73
CA ARG A 197 14.17 12.95 9.72
C ARG A 197 14.13 11.68 8.87
N ILE A 198 14.95 11.63 7.83
CA ILE A 198 15.06 10.46 6.96
C ILE A 198 16.42 9.81 7.15
N ILE A 199 16.44 8.64 7.77
CA ILE A 199 17.63 7.87 8.10
C ILE A 199 17.77 6.74 7.09
N THR A 200 18.94 6.65 6.44
CA THR A 200 19.21 5.59 5.46
C THR A 200 20.53 4.89 5.79
N GLY A 201 20.47 3.57 5.94
CA GLY A 201 21.64 2.72 6.11
C GLY A 201 22.25 2.33 4.76
N ASN A 202 23.55 2.49 4.62
CA ASN A 202 24.30 2.09 3.44
C ASN A 202 25.36 1.07 3.83
N VAL A 203 25.48 0.00 3.06
CA VAL A 203 26.58 -0.95 3.23
C VAL A 203 27.87 -0.31 2.73
N ILE A 204 28.85 -0.19 3.62
CA ILE A 204 30.19 0.28 3.29
C ILE A 204 31.22 -0.81 3.59
N MET A 205 32.27 -0.82 2.81
CA MET A 205 33.43 -1.68 3.03
C MET A 205 34.49 -0.90 3.80
N LYS A 206 34.82 -1.35 5.02
CA LYS A 206 35.89 -0.78 5.82
C LYS A 206 37.19 -1.52 5.49
N LYS A 207 38.15 -0.83 4.89
CA LYS A 207 39.53 -1.33 4.79
C LYS A 207 40.19 -1.11 6.15
N MET A 208 40.66 -2.17 6.80
CA MET A 208 41.48 -2.03 7.98
C MET A 208 42.93 -1.75 7.53
N ASN A 209 43.46 -0.60 7.93
CA ASN A 209 44.88 -0.28 7.68
C ASN A 209 45.75 -1.16 8.57
N GLY A 210 46.59 -2.00 7.97
CA GLY A 210 47.70 -2.70 8.67
C GLY A 210 47.58 -4.20 8.80
N MET A 211 46.71 -4.87 8.05
CA MET A 211 46.57 -6.33 8.08
C MET A 211 46.94 -6.95 6.72
N ASP A 212 47.45 -8.18 6.75
CA ASP A 212 47.91 -8.94 5.59
C ASP A 212 46.87 -9.08 4.48
N GLU A 213 47.31 -9.27 3.21
CA GLU A 213 46.47 -9.35 2.01
C GLU A 213 45.33 -10.43 2.04
N ASN A 214 45.27 -11.25 3.08
CA ASN A 214 44.28 -12.30 3.29
C ASN A 214 43.15 -11.92 4.27
N GLU A 215 43.14 -10.74 4.87
CA GLU A 215 42.08 -10.33 5.78
C GLU A 215 40.88 -9.78 5.01
N LYS A 216 39.76 -10.46 5.22
CA LYS A 216 38.46 -10.21 4.58
C LYS A 216 38.00 -8.77 4.85
N ALA A 217 37.71 -8.04 3.78
CA ALA A 217 37.05 -6.75 3.87
C ALA A 217 35.80 -6.84 4.78
N GLN A 218 35.79 -6.03 5.84
CA GLN A 218 34.67 -5.98 6.74
C GLN A 218 33.59 -5.05 6.20
N PHE A 219 32.41 -5.59 5.96
CA PHE A 219 31.24 -4.80 5.59
C PHE A 219 30.52 -4.34 6.85
N MET A 220 30.02 -3.11 6.84
CA MET A 220 29.21 -2.55 7.93
C MET A 220 28.14 -1.62 7.37
N VAL A 221 27.08 -1.40 8.15
CA VAL A 221 26.06 -0.40 7.81
C VAL A 221 26.47 0.96 8.37
N LYS A 222 26.53 1.95 7.48
CA LYS A 222 26.70 3.36 7.84
C LYS A 222 25.37 4.08 7.65
N TYR A 223 24.86 4.68 8.72
CA TYR A 223 23.64 5.47 8.67
C TYR A 223 23.94 6.93 8.30
N THR A 224 23.10 7.48 7.43
CA THR A 224 23.11 8.89 7.06
C THR A 224 21.73 9.47 7.30
N GLU A 225 21.69 10.67 7.87
CA GLU A 225 20.44 11.41 8.08
C GLU A 225 20.27 12.48 7.00
N GLN A 226 19.06 12.65 6.50
CA GLN A 226 18.68 13.60 5.46
C GLN A 226 17.43 14.34 5.88
N THR A 227 17.32 15.58 5.47
CA THR A 227 16.06 16.33 5.58
C THR A 227 15.06 15.86 4.51
N LYS A 228 13.77 16.17 4.71
CA LYS A 228 12.72 15.98 3.70
C LYS A 228 13.13 16.51 2.32
N THR A 229 13.65 17.74 2.26
CA THR A 229 14.06 18.38 1.01
C THR A 229 15.16 17.60 0.28
N GLN A 230 16.18 17.15 1.02
CA GLN A 230 17.28 16.34 0.44
C GLN A 230 16.77 15.00 -0.06
N TYR A 231 15.92 14.35 0.73
CA TYR A 231 15.31 13.06 0.35
C TYR A 231 14.46 13.17 -0.90
N MET A 232 13.57 14.17 -0.98
CA MET A 232 12.72 14.39 -2.15
C MET A 232 13.52 14.72 -3.41
N ALA A 233 14.64 15.44 -3.28
CA ALA A 233 15.56 15.69 -4.40
C ALA A 233 16.25 14.40 -4.87
N ASN A 234 16.67 13.53 -3.94
CA ASN A 234 17.26 12.23 -4.25
C ASN A 234 16.23 11.32 -4.94
N LEU A 235 15.02 11.26 -4.42
CA LEU A 235 13.94 10.44 -4.95
C LEU A 235 13.53 10.89 -6.37
N ARG A 236 13.48 12.21 -6.62
CA ARG A 236 13.25 12.75 -7.97
C ARG A 236 14.29 12.24 -8.96
N ARG A 237 15.58 12.21 -8.57
CA ARG A 237 16.64 11.66 -9.42
C ARG A 237 16.51 10.17 -9.65
N ALA A 238 16.13 9.42 -8.61
CA ALA A 238 15.88 7.98 -8.72
C ALA A 238 14.70 7.70 -9.67
N PHE A 239 13.59 8.43 -9.54
CA PHE A 239 12.42 8.29 -10.40
C PHE A 239 12.71 8.64 -11.87
N ALA A 240 13.54 9.66 -12.12
CA ALA A 240 13.93 10.03 -13.48
C ALA A 240 14.82 8.99 -14.16
N ARG A 241 15.67 8.27 -13.40
CA ARG A 241 16.60 7.26 -13.93
C ARG A 241 15.92 5.92 -14.22
N ASN A 242 14.82 5.63 -13.56
CA ASN A 242 14.16 4.33 -13.65
C ASN A 242 12.96 4.38 -14.59
N LYS A 243 12.85 3.42 -15.50
CA LYS A 243 11.67 3.27 -16.36
C LYS A 243 10.45 2.86 -15.56
N TRP A 244 10.61 1.89 -14.67
CA TRP A 244 9.61 1.41 -13.75
C TRP A 244 10.21 1.23 -12.36
N ILE A 245 9.37 1.24 -11.34
CA ILE A 245 9.69 0.99 -9.93
C ILE A 245 8.56 0.13 -9.37
N ASP A 246 8.93 -0.93 -8.67
CA ASP A 246 8.04 -1.78 -7.89
C ASP A 246 8.55 -1.83 -6.45
N VAL A 247 7.78 -1.22 -5.55
CA VAL A 247 8.02 -1.25 -4.12
C VAL A 247 6.97 -2.12 -3.48
N GLN A 248 7.41 -3.11 -2.71
CA GLN A 248 6.54 -3.97 -1.92
C GLN A 248 6.86 -3.79 -0.44
N PHE A 249 5.82 -3.75 0.38
CA PHE A 249 5.92 -3.74 1.83
C PHE A 249 5.30 -5.01 2.40
N LYS A 250 5.96 -5.60 3.40
CA LYS A 250 5.39 -6.67 4.23
C LYS A 250 5.51 -6.23 5.67
N GLN A 251 4.46 -6.45 6.45
CA GLN A 251 4.51 -6.20 7.88
C GLN A 251 5.42 -7.25 8.52
N ILE A 252 6.24 -6.83 9.50
CA ILE A 252 7.08 -7.73 10.26
C ILE A 252 6.78 -7.60 11.76
N GLY A 253 6.72 -8.74 12.42
CA GLY A 253 6.56 -8.82 13.87
C GLY A 253 7.82 -8.45 14.64
N PRO A 254 7.74 -8.45 15.99
CA PRO A 254 8.86 -8.21 16.86
C PRO A 254 10.02 -9.19 16.68
N ASP A 255 9.73 -10.40 16.22
CA ASP A 255 10.68 -11.46 15.91
C ASP A 255 11.37 -11.32 14.55
N GLY A 256 11.04 -10.25 13.78
CA GLY A 256 11.62 -10.00 12.46
C GLY A 256 11.06 -10.87 11.32
N PHE A 257 10.03 -11.68 11.61
CA PHE A 257 9.35 -12.50 10.61
C PHE A 257 8.04 -11.85 10.14
N PRO A 258 7.54 -12.18 8.93
CA PRO A 258 6.22 -11.73 8.51
C PRO A 258 5.17 -12.12 9.55
N SER A 259 4.46 -11.15 10.10
CA SER A 259 3.47 -11.44 11.13
C SER A 259 2.12 -11.72 10.52
N GLY A 260 1.48 -12.76 11.01
CA GLY A 260 0.07 -13.08 10.68
C GLY A 260 -0.95 -12.37 11.56
N GLY A 261 -0.53 -11.37 12.36
CA GLY A 261 -1.36 -10.69 13.34
C GLY A 261 -1.25 -9.17 13.30
N CYS A 262 -2.35 -8.48 13.48
CA CYS A 262 -2.47 -7.04 13.35
C CYS A 262 -1.72 -6.20 14.39
N ARG A 263 -1.09 -6.77 15.38
CA ARG A 263 -0.41 -6.02 16.46
C ARG A 263 1.10 -6.00 16.37
N GLU A 264 1.67 -6.89 15.60
CA GLU A 264 3.08 -7.19 15.72
C GLU A 264 3.98 -6.20 14.98
N GLY A 265 3.44 -5.34 14.10
CA GLY A 265 4.21 -4.34 13.36
C GLY A 265 3.90 -2.88 13.71
N ILE A 266 2.82 -2.61 14.45
CA ILE A 266 2.42 -1.25 14.82
C ILE A 266 2.59 -1.06 16.32
N SER A 267 3.36 -0.05 16.71
CA SER A 267 3.56 0.39 18.08
C SER A 267 2.96 1.78 18.30
N MET A 268 2.49 2.06 19.52
CA MET A 268 1.89 3.33 19.90
C MET A 268 2.61 3.92 21.10
N SER A 269 2.82 5.24 21.09
CA SER A 269 3.32 5.97 22.27
C SER A 269 2.28 5.97 23.39
N LYS A 270 2.74 6.18 24.64
CA LYS A 270 1.86 6.15 25.81
C LYS A 270 0.75 7.21 25.78
N ASP A 271 1.02 8.36 25.17
CA ASP A 271 0.07 9.47 24.99
C ASP A 271 -0.84 9.28 23.76
N GLY A 272 -0.62 8.21 22.98
CA GLY A 272 -1.40 7.92 21.77
C GLY A 272 -1.14 8.85 20.59
N LYS A 273 -0.14 9.73 20.65
CA LYS A 273 0.14 10.69 19.57
C LYS A 273 0.99 10.11 18.47
N PHE A 274 1.95 9.25 18.80
CA PHE A 274 2.88 8.67 17.85
C PHE A 274 2.58 7.19 17.61
N TYR A 275 2.62 6.81 16.34
CA TYR A 275 2.49 5.44 15.88
C TYR A 275 3.70 5.07 15.04
N GLY A 276 4.33 3.94 15.37
CA GLY A 276 5.46 3.39 14.63
C GLY A 276 5.06 2.12 13.89
N VAL A 277 5.36 2.02 12.61
CA VAL A 277 5.18 0.78 11.85
C VAL A 277 6.51 0.31 11.31
N ARG A 278 6.78 -0.99 11.50
CA ARG A 278 7.98 -1.66 11.00
C ARG A 278 7.61 -2.59 9.86
N LEU A 279 8.30 -2.46 8.76
CA LEU A 279 7.99 -3.14 7.51
C LEU A 279 9.27 -3.77 6.94
N GLN A 280 9.13 -4.87 6.24
CA GLN A 280 10.11 -5.29 5.25
C GLN A 280 9.79 -4.58 3.95
N GLN A 281 10.78 -3.92 3.36
CA GLN A 281 10.69 -3.27 2.05
C GLN A 281 11.49 -4.06 1.03
N SER A 282 10.86 -4.41 -0.08
CA SER A 282 11.54 -4.81 -1.31
C SER A 282 11.41 -3.68 -2.33
N TRP A 283 12.52 -3.22 -2.84
CA TRP A 283 12.58 -2.25 -3.93
C TRP A 283 13.14 -2.92 -5.17
N LYS A 284 12.38 -2.92 -6.23
CA LYS A 284 12.83 -3.36 -7.55
C LYS A 284 12.62 -2.23 -8.55
N SER A 285 13.56 -2.05 -9.45
CA SER A 285 13.46 -1.04 -10.50
C SER A 285 14.24 -1.47 -11.73
N SER A 286 14.12 -0.69 -12.81
CA SER A 286 14.85 -0.99 -14.06
C SER A 286 16.37 -0.96 -13.94
N THR A 287 16.93 -0.39 -12.87
CA THR A 287 18.39 -0.23 -12.70
C THR A 287 18.93 -0.74 -11.38
N TYR A 288 18.07 -1.08 -10.41
CA TYR A 288 18.51 -1.37 -9.04
C TYR A 288 17.46 -2.21 -8.31
N SER A 289 17.90 -3.06 -7.40
CA SER A 289 17.05 -3.76 -6.45
C SER A 289 17.70 -3.83 -5.08
N ASP A 290 16.89 -3.73 -4.02
CA ASP A 290 17.30 -3.97 -2.64
C ASP A 290 16.17 -4.56 -1.80
N GLU A 291 16.57 -5.10 -0.66
CA GLU A 291 15.66 -5.53 0.41
C GLU A 291 16.15 -4.97 1.74
N GLY A 292 15.24 -4.48 2.53
CA GLY A 292 15.57 -3.87 3.80
C GLY A 292 14.43 -3.79 4.77
N TYR A 293 14.72 -3.28 5.94
CA TYR A 293 13.74 -2.92 6.95
C TYR A 293 13.42 -1.44 6.84
N LEU A 294 12.14 -1.12 6.90
CA LEU A 294 11.62 0.24 6.90
C LEU A 294 10.87 0.48 8.21
N PHE A 295 11.13 1.59 8.83
CA PHE A 295 10.34 2.10 9.95
C PHE A 295 9.77 3.46 9.60
N LEU A 296 8.49 3.64 9.87
CA LEU A 296 7.78 4.91 9.73
C LEU A 296 7.17 5.28 11.06
N MET A 297 7.46 6.49 11.54
CA MET A 297 6.84 7.06 12.72
C MET A 297 5.89 8.18 12.32
N TRP A 298 4.62 8.01 12.68
CA TRP A 298 3.53 8.91 12.38
C TRP A 298 3.15 9.73 13.61
N GLU A 299 2.87 11.01 13.44
CA GLU A 299 2.21 11.84 14.45
C GLU A 299 0.76 12.04 14.09
N PHE A 300 -0.13 11.79 15.05
CA PHE A 300 -1.56 12.05 14.97
C PHE A 300 -1.91 13.31 15.75
N PHE A 301 -2.77 14.12 15.18
CA PHE A 301 -3.20 15.38 15.75
C PHE A 301 -4.65 15.29 16.27
N ASP A 302 -4.92 15.94 17.41
CA ASP A 302 -6.26 15.96 18.01
C ASP A 302 -7.21 16.96 17.33
N ASP A 303 -6.70 17.80 16.41
CA ASP A 303 -7.47 18.82 15.69
C ASP A 303 -8.02 18.34 14.33
N GLY A 304 -7.92 17.04 14.04
CA GLY A 304 -8.44 16.44 12.81
C GLY A 304 -7.57 16.65 11.56
N ARG A 305 -6.36 17.20 11.71
CA ARG A 305 -5.37 17.21 10.62
C ARG A 305 -4.95 15.79 10.26
N GLU A 306 -4.59 15.60 9.00
CA GLU A 306 -4.02 14.35 8.53
C GLU A 306 -2.67 14.07 9.24
N PRO A 307 -2.43 12.81 9.65
CA PRO A 307 -1.17 12.45 10.29
C PRO A 307 0.00 12.58 9.31
N VAL A 308 1.18 12.86 9.86
CA VAL A 308 2.41 13.03 9.09
C VAL A 308 3.54 12.14 9.61
N VAL A 309 4.44 11.76 8.70
CA VAL A 309 5.65 10.99 9.05
C VAL A 309 6.74 11.92 9.54
N HIS A 310 7.15 11.79 10.79
CA HIS A 310 8.30 12.51 11.35
C HIS A 310 9.62 11.76 11.20
N VAL A 311 9.59 10.44 11.18
CA VAL A 311 10.79 9.63 10.98
C VAL A 311 10.54 8.56 9.95
N ARG A 312 11.42 8.48 8.97
CA ARG A 312 11.59 7.35 8.08
C ARG A 312 12.99 6.79 8.27
N ALA A 313 13.11 5.58 8.80
CA ALA A 313 14.40 4.89 8.89
C ALA A 313 14.40 3.67 7.97
N TRP A 314 15.48 3.48 7.22
CA TRP A 314 15.69 2.32 6.36
C TRP A 314 17.05 1.70 6.62
N GLN A 315 17.08 0.37 6.63
CA GLN A 315 18.29 -0.43 6.83
C GLN A 315 18.31 -1.58 5.84
N PRO A 316 19.45 -1.88 5.20
CA PRO A 316 19.59 -3.08 4.38
C PRO A 316 19.40 -4.34 5.22
N MET A 317 18.67 -5.33 4.66
CA MET A 317 18.46 -6.62 5.33
C MET A 317 19.71 -7.49 5.32
N TYR A 318 20.57 -7.31 4.34
CA TYR A 318 21.80 -8.09 4.21
C TYR A 318 23.03 -7.21 4.17
N VAL A 319 24.10 -7.66 4.86
CA VAL A 319 25.45 -7.11 4.79
C VAL A 319 26.37 -8.22 4.32
N GLY A 320 26.77 -8.15 3.06
CA GLY A 320 27.37 -9.28 2.38
C GLY A 320 26.38 -10.44 2.27
N LYS A 321 26.66 -11.58 2.92
CA LYS A 321 25.75 -12.75 2.97
C LYS A 321 25.00 -12.88 4.30
N GLU A 322 25.27 -12.01 5.25
CA GLU A 322 24.69 -12.08 6.60
C GLU A 322 23.41 -11.27 6.68
N LYS A 323 22.33 -11.93 7.11
CA LYS A 323 21.06 -11.26 7.40
C LYS A 323 21.23 -10.45 8.70
N GLN A 324 20.81 -9.21 8.65
CA GLN A 324 20.84 -8.29 9.79
C GLN A 324 19.49 -8.30 10.48
N GLU A 325 19.49 -8.09 11.81
CA GLU A 325 18.28 -7.76 12.55
C GLU A 325 17.97 -6.24 12.44
N PRO A 326 16.70 -5.84 12.58
CA PRO A 326 16.35 -4.42 12.61
C PRO A 326 17.05 -3.69 13.76
N ASN A 327 17.73 -2.59 13.48
CA ASN A 327 18.33 -1.74 14.49
C ASN A 327 17.24 -0.97 15.25
N LEU A 328 16.92 -1.42 16.46
CA LEU A 328 15.82 -0.86 17.26
C LEU A 328 16.08 0.57 17.74
N ASP A 329 17.33 1.05 17.78
CA ASP A 329 17.65 2.43 18.12
C ASP A 329 17.08 3.45 17.14
N ILE A 330 16.89 3.04 15.88
CA ILE A 330 16.33 3.89 14.82
C ILE A 330 15.01 3.35 14.27
N MET A 331 14.61 2.13 14.64
CA MET A 331 13.43 1.44 14.12
C MET A 331 12.41 1.09 15.21
N SER A 332 12.37 1.87 16.28
CA SER A 332 11.34 1.76 17.30
C SER A 332 11.02 3.12 17.91
N LEU A 333 9.80 3.26 18.44
CA LEU A 333 9.40 4.47 19.17
C LEU A 333 10.27 4.69 20.42
N SER A 334 10.66 3.62 21.11
CA SER A 334 11.50 3.71 22.31
C SER A 334 12.94 4.14 21.98
N GLY A 335 13.52 3.64 20.90
CA GLY A 335 14.85 4.03 20.45
C GLY A 335 14.90 5.49 19.98
N LEU A 336 13.88 5.94 19.28
CA LEU A 336 13.76 7.33 18.82
C LEU A 336 13.33 8.29 19.95
N GLY A 337 12.55 7.80 20.93
CA GLY A 337 12.01 8.63 22.03
C GLY A 337 13.05 9.27 22.93
N ALA A 338 14.25 8.72 23.01
CA ALA A 338 15.37 9.35 23.69
C ALA A 338 15.87 10.65 23.00
N GLY A 339 15.47 10.89 21.75
CA GLY A 339 15.85 12.07 20.96
C GLY A 339 14.72 13.04 20.60
N ILE A 340 13.45 12.62 20.75
CA ILE A 340 12.26 13.39 20.32
C ILE A 340 11.62 14.12 21.51
N ILE A 341 11.86 13.68 22.75
CA ILE A 341 11.48 14.43 23.95
C ILE A 341 12.62 15.43 24.26
N ARG A 342 12.86 16.35 23.40
CA ARG A 342 13.55 17.61 23.72
C ARG A 342 12.63 18.74 23.34
N GLU A 343 12.15 19.36 24.39
CA GLU A 343 11.33 20.54 24.54
C GLU A 343 11.35 21.53 23.38
#